data_089a3e5dd4cd098e0c0b82f9dc3dcf33
#
_entry.id   089a3e5dd4cd098e0c0b82f9dc3dcf33
#
_cell.length_a   1.000
_cell.length_b   1.000
_cell.length_c   1.000
_cell.angle_alpha   90.00
_cell.angle_beta   90.00
_cell.angle_gamma   90.00
#
_symmetry.space_group_name_H-M   'P 1'
#
loop_
_entity.id
_entity.type
_entity.pdbx_description
1 polymer ?
#
loop_
_entity_poly.entity_id
_entity_poly.type
_entity_poly.pdbx_seq_one_letter_code
_entity_poly.pdbx_strand_id
1 'polypeptide(L)'
;MNVRKPVDYSAMFAALDTLMTADLPQMELYCEIGRLVSDRPEKGAAVAAAEYLCGAYPDTSGFSPRNLRRMREFYRTYESIPEVLAEAMTIGWTQNVVILEAELSTQEGAWYIWASGKFGWSKLELQQRIVDHAHLEILLDFADEVCYTEENTASMECIANDKDPVYVPWKYTSCP
;
A
#
# COMPACT_ATOMS: atom_id res chain seq x y z
N MET A 1 -16.15 -27.14 -29.40
CA MET A 1 -15.05 -26.73 -28.50
C MET A 1 -14.80 -25.24 -28.65
N ASN A 2 -15.09 -24.43 -27.61
CA ASN A 2 -14.76 -23.02 -27.65
C ASN A 2 -13.26 -22.86 -27.37
N VAL A 3 -12.45 -22.77 -28.41
CA VAL A 3 -11.02 -22.44 -28.27
C VAL A 3 -10.94 -20.95 -27.91
N ARG A 4 -10.65 -20.64 -26.63
CA ARG A 4 -10.39 -19.26 -26.22
C ARG A 4 -9.18 -18.75 -27.00
N LYS A 5 -9.33 -17.61 -27.68
CA LYS A 5 -8.18 -16.95 -28.31
C LYS A 5 -7.07 -16.75 -27.26
N PRO A 6 -5.81 -17.02 -27.60
CA PRO A 6 -4.70 -16.69 -26.71
C PRO A 6 -4.71 -15.17 -26.42
N VAL A 7 -4.50 -14.81 -25.18
CA VAL A 7 -4.42 -13.39 -24.78
C VAL A 7 -3.08 -12.84 -25.24
N ASP A 8 -3.09 -11.67 -25.87
CA ASP A 8 -1.88 -10.97 -26.25
C ASP A 8 -1.41 -10.04 -25.13
N TYR A 9 -0.22 -10.32 -24.59
CA TYR A 9 0.45 -9.54 -23.56
C TYR A 9 1.65 -8.75 -24.08
N SER A 10 1.90 -8.69 -25.38
CA SER A 10 3.11 -8.06 -25.97
C SER A 10 3.30 -6.62 -25.55
N ALA A 11 2.24 -5.82 -25.50
CA ALA A 11 2.29 -4.43 -25.04
C ALA A 11 2.66 -4.32 -23.55
N MET A 12 2.17 -5.23 -22.70
CA MET A 12 2.53 -5.29 -21.28
C MET A 12 4.01 -5.67 -21.13
N PHE A 13 4.51 -6.63 -21.89
CA PHE A 13 5.91 -7.05 -21.86
C PHE A 13 6.85 -5.93 -22.27
N ALA A 14 6.55 -5.20 -23.34
CA ALA A 14 7.34 -4.05 -23.76
C ALA A 14 7.36 -2.92 -22.70
N ALA A 15 6.26 -2.70 -21.99
CA ALA A 15 6.21 -1.75 -20.88
C ALA A 15 7.01 -2.24 -19.68
N LEU A 16 7.00 -3.55 -19.37
CA LEU A 16 7.84 -4.14 -18.32
C LEU A 16 9.33 -3.98 -18.63
N ASP A 17 9.76 -4.20 -19.89
CA ASP A 17 11.16 -3.97 -20.31
C ASP A 17 11.57 -2.51 -20.08
N THR A 18 10.68 -1.56 -20.40
CA THR A 18 10.94 -0.15 -20.15
C THR A 18 11.15 0.13 -18.65
N LEU A 19 10.32 -0.44 -17.78
CA LEU A 19 10.46 -0.29 -16.33
C LEU A 19 11.77 -0.91 -15.81
N MET A 20 12.12 -2.10 -16.29
CA MET A 20 13.34 -2.81 -15.87
C MET A 20 14.63 -2.08 -16.26
N THR A 21 14.58 -1.24 -17.30
CA THR A 21 15.71 -0.43 -17.74
C THR A 21 15.75 0.98 -17.12
N ALA A 22 14.71 1.38 -16.41
CA ALA A 22 14.56 2.75 -15.88
C ALA A 22 15.30 3.00 -14.55
N ASP A 23 15.98 1.99 -13.97
CA ASP A 23 16.72 2.08 -12.70
C ASP A 23 15.91 2.73 -11.55
N LEU A 24 14.64 2.31 -11.42
CA LEU A 24 13.73 2.83 -10.41
C LEU A 24 14.03 2.25 -9.03
N PRO A 25 13.80 3.01 -7.94
CA PRO A 25 13.74 2.46 -6.59
C PRO A 25 12.75 1.29 -6.50
N GLN A 26 13.04 0.31 -5.65
CA GLN A 26 12.25 -0.94 -5.57
C GLN A 26 10.75 -0.70 -5.41
N MET A 27 10.36 0.22 -4.54
CA MET A 27 8.94 0.48 -4.28
C MET A 27 8.24 1.12 -5.49
N GLU A 28 8.92 2.02 -6.18
CA GLU A 28 8.42 2.63 -7.42
C GLU A 28 8.26 1.57 -8.52
N LEU A 29 9.30 0.75 -8.73
CA LEU A 29 9.25 -0.36 -9.68
C LEU A 29 8.08 -1.31 -9.40
N TYR A 30 7.88 -1.70 -8.14
CA TYR A 30 6.82 -2.63 -7.75
C TYR A 30 5.42 -2.01 -7.90
N CYS A 31 5.27 -0.72 -7.60
CA CYS A 31 4.04 0.02 -7.81
C CYS A 31 3.68 0.10 -9.29
N GLU A 32 4.65 0.45 -10.16
CA GLU A 32 4.44 0.55 -11.61
C GLU A 32 4.16 -0.81 -12.26
N ILE A 33 4.85 -1.88 -11.85
CA ILE A 33 4.51 -3.25 -12.26
C ILE A 33 3.08 -3.59 -11.82
N GLY A 34 2.72 -3.25 -10.60
CA GLY A 34 1.35 -3.43 -10.07
C GLY A 34 0.31 -2.73 -10.93
N ARG A 35 0.57 -1.49 -11.34
CA ARG A 35 -0.28 -0.72 -12.25
C ARG A 35 -0.44 -1.41 -13.60
N LEU A 36 0.66 -1.77 -14.27
CA LEU A 36 0.62 -2.45 -15.57
C LEU A 36 -0.17 -3.76 -15.54
N VAL A 37 -0.01 -4.55 -14.46
CA VAL A 37 -0.76 -5.79 -14.29
C VAL A 37 -2.22 -5.51 -13.93
N SER A 38 -2.51 -4.40 -13.23
CA SER A 38 -3.87 -3.98 -12.87
C SER A 38 -4.69 -3.53 -14.09
N ASP A 39 -4.05 -2.90 -15.07
CA ASP A 39 -4.67 -2.43 -16.32
C ASP A 39 -5.14 -3.61 -17.21
N ARG A 40 -4.74 -4.84 -16.88
CA ARG A 40 -5.14 -6.03 -17.61
C ARG A 40 -6.33 -6.72 -16.93
N PRO A 41 -7.46 -6.89 -17.62
CA PRO A 41 -8.64 -7.55 -17.05
C PRO A 41 -8.49 -9.07 -16.92
N GLU A 42 -7.51 -9.67 -17.60
CA GLU A 42 -7.33 -11.11 -17.65
C GLU A 42 -6.73 -11.65 -16.33
N LYS A 43 -7.35 -12.70 -15.80
CA LYS A 43 -6.90 -13.37 -14.56
C LYS A 43 -5.45 -13.88 -14.61
N GLY A 44 -4.93 -14.17 -15.80
CA GLY A 44 -3.58 -14.68 -16.04
C GLY A 44 -2.48 -13.61 -16.11
N ALA A 45 -2.82 -12.32 -16.15
CA ALA A 45 -1.84 -11.23 -16.38
C ALA A 45 -0.65 -11.26 -15.42
N ALA A 46 -0.89 -11.42 -14.11
CA ALA A 46 0.19 -11.50 -13.12
C ALA A 46 1.10 -12.73 -13.30
N VAL A 47 0.55 -13.84 -13.78
CA VAL A 47 1.35 -15.05 -14.07
C VAL A 47 2.18 -14.84 -15.32
N ALA A 48 1.57 -14.34 -16.41
CA ALA A 48 2.27 -14.04 -17.64
C ALA A 48 3.39 -13.03 -17.47
N ALA A 49 3.14 -11.96 -16.70
CA ALA A 49 4.17 -10.97 -16.35
C ALA A 49 5.32 -11.58 -15.53
N ALA A 50 5.01 -12.48 -14.56
CA ALA A 50 6.02 -13.14 -13.76
C ALA A 50 6.88 -14.10 -14.61
N GLU A 51 6.27 -14.91 -15.44
CA GLU A 51 6.98 -15.82 -16.36
C GLU A 51 7.87 -15.06 -17.32
N TYR A 52 7.38 -13.94 -17.86
CA TYR A 52 8.15 -13.08 -18.74
C TYR A 52 9.38 -12.48 -18.01
N LEU A 53 9.17 -11.84 -16.85
CA LEU A 53 10.24 -11.21 -16.09
C LEU A 53 11.29 -12.22 -15.62
N CYS A 54 10.89 -13.39 -15.12
CA CYS A 54 11.83 -14.44 -14.74
C CYS A 54 12.63 -14.99 -15.92
N GLY A 55 12.04 -15.03 -17.12
CA GLY A 55 12.73 -15.50 -18.33
C GLY A 55 13.66 -14.45 -18.93
N ALA A 56 13.23 -13.19 -19.00
CA ALA A 56 13.99 -12.10 -19.59
C ALA A 56 15.09 -11.54 -18.64
N TYR A 57 14.86 -11.61 -17.32
CA TYR A 57 15.75 -11.06 -16.29
C TYR A 57 16.07 -12.09 -15.20
N PRO A 58 16.77 -13.19 -15.54
CA PRO A 58 16.99 -14.32 -14.63
C PRO A 58 17.84 -13.97 -13.41
N ASP A 59 18.67 -12.95 -13.50
CA ASP A 59 19.54 -12.48 -12.40
C ASP A 59 18.81 -11.57 -11.40
N THR A 60 17.55 -11.22 -11.67
CA THR A 60 16.73 -10.41 -10.78
C THR A 60 15.79 -11.28 -9.94
N SER A 61 15.53 -10.86 -8.71
CA SER A 61 14.65 -11.57 -7.79
C SER A 61 13.38 -10.75 -7.49
N GLY A 62 12.37 -11.40 -6.92
CA GLY A 62 11.15 -10.72 -6.49
C GLY A 62 9.98 -10.81 -7.48
N PHE A 63 10.12 -11.45 -8.63
CA PHE A 63 9.09 -11.51 -9.68
C PHE A 63 8.32 -12.84 -9.72
N SER A 64 8.15 -13.50 -8.57
CA SER A 64 7.28 -14.69 -8.52
C SER A 64 5.81 -14.32 -8.82
N PRO A 65 4.99 -15.25 -9.35
CA PRO A 65 3.56 -14.99 -9.62
C PRO A 65 2.79 -14.52 -8.38
N ARG A 66 3.17 -14.99 -7.19
CA ARG A 66 2.60 -14.54 -5.92
C ARG A 66 2.93 -13.08 -5.67
N ASN A 67 4.19 -12.68 -5.88
CA ASN A 67 4.61 -11.31 -5.63
C ASN A 67 4.01 -10.32 -6.64
N LEU A 68 3.87 -10.72 -7.92
CA LEU A 68 3.18 -9.90 -8.93
C LEU A 68 1.70 -9.67 -8.57
N ARG A 69 1.02 -10.67 -7.97
CA ARG A 69 -0.35 -10.49 -7.47
C ARG A 69 -0.38 -9.50 -6.31
N ARG A 70 0.61 -9.54 -5.39
CA ARG A 70 0.73 -8.57 -4.29
C ARG A 70 1.01 -7.16 -4.79
N MET A 71 1.87 -6.98 -5.81
CA MET A 71 2.12 -5.68 -6.44
C MET A 71 0.83 -5.12 -7.06
N ARG A 72 0.06 -5.95 -7.77
CA ARG A 72 -1.24 -5.56 -8.31
C ARG A 72 -2.23 -5.17 -7.20
N GLU A 73 -2.29 -5.94 -6.12
CA GLU A 73 -3.14 -5.67 -4.97
C GLU A 73 -2.75 -4.37 -4.30
N PHE A 74 -1.46 -4.15 -4.05
CA PHE A 74 -0.91 -2.92 -3.51
C PHE A 74 -1.38 -1.69 -4.31
N TYR A 75 -1.19 -1.72 -5.62
CA TYR A 75 -1.62 -0.63 -6.48
C TYR A 75 -3.13 -0.39 -6.37
N ARG A 76 -3.95 -1.43 -6.50
CA ARG A 76 -5.42 -1.34 -6.43
C ARG A 76 -5.95 -0.84 -5.10
N THR A 77 -5.28 -1.20 -4.02
CA THR A 77 -5.70 -0.77 -2.68
C THR A 77 -5.48 0.72 -2.48
N TYR A 78 -4.39 1.27 -3.03
CA TYR A 78 -3.97 2.64 -2.72
C TYR A 78 -4.07 3.62 -3.89
N GLU A 79 -4.36 3.20 -5.13
CA GLU A 79 -4.43 4.07 -6.31
C GLU A 79 -5.43 5.23 -6.17
N SER A 80 -6.51 5.02 -5.43
CA SER A 80 -7.55 6.03 -5.19
C SER A 80 -7.26 6.95 -3.99
N ILE A 81 -6.19 6.71 -3.24
CA ILE A 81 -5.82 7.42 -2.02
C ILE A 81 -4.34 7.85 -2.11
N PRO A 82 -4.02 8.90 -2.90
CA PRO A 82 -2.65 9.28 -3.20
C PRO A 82 -1.79 9.57 -1.97
N GLU A 83 -2.38 10.09 -0.90
CA GLU A 83 -1.67 10.38 0.35
C GLU A 83 -1.19 9.10 1.04
N VAL A 84 -2.06 8.08 1.11
CA VAL A 84 -1.69 6.77 1.68
C VAL A 84 -0.66 6.06 0.80
N LEU A 85 -0.81 6.15 -0.53
CA LEU A 85 0.16 5.60 -1.46
C LEU A 85 1.55 6.24 -1.25
N ALA A 86 1.61 7.57 -1.11
CA ALA A 86 2.86 8.29 -0.86
C ALA A 86 3.53 7.81 0.43
N GLU A 87 2.78 7.66 1.52
CA GLU A 87 3.29 7.11 2.77
C GLU A 87 3.74 5.65 2.63
N ALA A 88 2.96 4.80 1.96
CA ALA A 88 3.29 3.40 1.71
C ALA A 88 4.58 3.23 0.91
N MET A 89 4.91 4.19 0.04
CA MET A 89 6.16 4.21 -0.71
C MET A 89 7.39 4.49 0.16
N THR A 90 7.22 5.06 1.35
CA THR A 90 8.33 5.38 2.29
C THR A 90 8.76 4.18 3.13
N ILE A 91 7.90 3.19 3.30
CA ILE A 91 8.20 1.95 4.04
C ILE A 91 8.60 0.82 3.08
N GLY A 92 9.27 -0.21 3.62
CA GLY A 92 9.75 -1.32 2.79
C GLY A 92 8.63 -2.21 2.25
N TRP A 93 8.91 -2.90 1.12
CA TRP A 93 7.98 -3.84 0.51
C TRP A 93 7.45 -4.91 1.47
N THR A 94 8.32 -5.39 2.35
CA THR A 94 7.96 -6.44 3.31
C THR A 94 6.91 -5.98 4.31
N GLN A 95 6.98 -4.74 4.80
CA GLN A 95 5.98 -4.14 5.68
C GLN A 95 4.66 -3.95 4.94
N ASN A 96 4.70 -3.41 3.72
CA ASN A 96 3.51 -3.27 2.88
C ASN A 96 2.79 -4.61 2.66
N VAL A 97 3.53 -5.68 2.40
CA VAL A 97 2.95 -7.02 2.24
C VAL A 97 2.28 -7.51 3.53
N VAL A 98 2.88 -7.26 4.69
CA VAL A 98 2.29 -7.62 5.99
C VAL A 98 0.95 -6.91 6.19
N ILE A 99 0.88 -5.62 5.89
CA ILE A 99 -0.34 -4.83 6.04
C ILE A 99 -1.42 -5.29 5.05
N LEU A 100 -1.07 -5.53 3.78
CA LEU A 100 -2.00 -6.03 2.77
C LEU A 100 -2.60 -7.40 3.10
N GLU A 101 -1.80 -8.29 3.73
CA GLU A 101 -2.24 -9.65 4.07
C GLU A 101 -2.97 -9.72 5.43
N ALA A 102 -3.08 -8.63 6.18
CA ALA A 102 -3.65 -8.61 7.53
C ALA A 102 -5.17 -8.39 7.58
N GLU A 103 -5.86 -8.36 6.43
CA GLU A 103 -7.33 -8.18 6.34
C GLU A 103 -7.85 -6.94 7.12
N LEU A 104 -7.07 -5.86 7.13
CA LEU A 104 -7.40 -4.60 7.80
C LEU A 104 -8.35 -3.76 6.94
N SER A 105 -9.14 -2.91 7.59
CA SER A 105 -9.83 -1.83 6.89
C SER A 105 -8.82 -0.85 6.27
N THR A 106 -9.25 -0.06 5.29
CA THR A 106 -8.37 0.94 4.66
C THR A 106 -7.81 1.93 5.69
N GLN A 107 -8.59 2.31 6.70
CA GLN A 107 -8.16 3.23 7.75
C GLN A 107 -7.10 2.62 8.66
N GLU A 108 -7.32 1.38 9.12
CA GLU A 108 -6.33 0.64 9.93
C GLU A 108 -5.05 0.43 9.13
N GLY A 109 -5.15 0.01 7.86
CA GLY A 109 -4.00 -0.16 6.98
C GLY A 109 -3.19 1.14 6.84
N ALA A 110 -3.86 2.28 6.60
CA ALA A 110 -3.22 3.58 6.51
C ALA A 110 -2.51 3.97 7.83
N TRP A 111 -3.15 3.69 8.97
CA TRP A 111 -2.54 3.93 10.28
C TRP A 111 -1.27 3.08 10.49
N TYR A 112 -1.30 1.78 10.14
CA TYR A 112 -0.12 0.92 10.27
C TYR A 112 1.01 1.30 9.30
N ILE A 113 0.70 1.81 8.11
CA ILE A 113 1.68 2.37 7.17
C ILE A 113 2.39 3.56 7.83
N TRP A 114 1.63 4.56 8.28
CA TRP A 114 2.15 5.73 8.96
C TRP A 114 2.98 5.37 10.20
N ALA A 115 2.44 4.52 11.08
CA ALA A 115 3.12 4.08 12.29
C ALA A 115 4.43 3.35 11.98
N SER A 116 4.43 2.48 10.96
CA SER A 116 5.65 1.78 10.51
C SER A 116 6.73 2.74 10.05
N GLY A 117 6.37 3.79 9.31
CA GLY A 117 7.30 4.84 8.89
C GLY A 117 7.82 5.66 10.06
N LYS A 118 6.91 6.08 10.96
CA LYS A 118 7.23 6.93 12.11
C LYS A 118 8.11 6.23 13.16
N PHE A 119 7.80 4.96 13.47
CA PHE A 119 8.47 4.22 14.54
C PHE A 119 9.56 3.27 14.03
N GLY A 120 9.71 3.13 12.71
CA GLY A 120 10.72 2.25 12.11
C GLY A 120 10.51 0.77 12.43
N TRP A 121 9.26 0.31 12.55
CA TRP A 121 8.99 -1.07 12.94
C TRP A 121 9.57 -2.08 11.96
N SER A 122 10.21 -3.10 12.49
CA SER A 122 10.58 -4.28 11.73
C SER A 122 9.34 -5.08 11.32
N LYS A 123 9.50 -6.02 10.38
CA LYS A 123 8.42 -6.91 9.96
C LYS A 123 7.77 -7.63 11.17
N LEU A 124 8.58 -8.14 12.09
CA LEU A 124 8.09 -8.90 13.25
C LEU A 124 7.36 -8.01 14.24
N GLU A 125 7.89 -6.81 14.50
CA GLU A 125 7.21 -5.84 15.35
C GLU A 125 5.87 -5.42 14.74
N LEU A 126 5.84 -5.09 13.45
CA LEU A 126 4.59 -4.75 12.77
C LEU A 126 3.56 -5.87 12.86
N GLN A 127 3.96 -7.12 12.63
CA GLN A 127 3.06 -8.28 12.79
C GLN A 127 2.51 -8.38 14.22
N GLN A 128 3.36 -8.20 15.24
CA GLN A 128 2.92 -8.23 16.63
C GLN A 128 1.96 -7.06 16.94
N ARG A 129 2.29 -5.84 16.48
CA ARG A 129 1.44 -4.65 16.68
C ARG A 129 0.06 -4.79 16.03
N ILE A 130 -0.02 -5.47 14.88
CA ILE A 130 -1.30 -5.75 14.22
C ILE A 130 -2.11 -6.75 15.07
N VAL A 131 -1.48 -7.81 15.57
CA VAL A 131 -2.13 -8.81 16.43
C VAL A 131 -2.63 -8.17 17.73
N ASP A 132 -1.87 -7.26 18.31
CA ASP A 132 -2.19 -6.56 19.55
C ASP A 132 -3.18 -5.40 19.34
N HIS A 133 -3.63 -5.15 18.12
CA HIS A 133 -4.51 -4.03 17.77
C HIS A 133 -4.00 -2.66 18.25
N ALA A 134 -2.69 -2.42 18.11
CA ALA A 134 -2.00 -1.23 18.62
C ALA A 134 -2.59 0.11 18.11
N HIS A 135 -3.30 0.11 16.98
CA HIS A 135 -4.03 1.29 16.48
C HIS A 135 -5.12 1.77 17.46
N LEU A 136 -5.69 0.89 18.28
CA LEU A 136 -6.70 1.26 19.29
C LEU A 136 -6.05 1.87 20.54
N GLU A 137 -4.89 1.37 20.98
CA GLU A 137 -4.20 1.85 22.18
C GLU A 137 -3.66 3.28 21.98
N ILE A 138 -3.01 3.54 20.85
CA ILE A 138 -2.41 4.85 20.57
C ILE A 138 -3.48 5.93 20.34
N LEU A 139 -4.67 5.56 19.84
CA LEU A 139 -5.80 6.50 19.75
C LEU A 139 -6.29 6.97 21.13
N LEU A 140 -6.19 6.13 22.16
CA LEU A 140 -6.55 6.49 23.54
C LEU A 140 -5.54 7.47 24.14
N ASP A 141 -4.23 7.25 23.91
CA ASP A 141 -3.18 8.14 24.40
C ASP A 141 -3.31 9.56 23.81
N PHE A 142 -3.65 9.68 22.51
CA PHE A 142 -3.90 10.98 21.90
C PHE A 142 -5.20 11.65 22.38
N ALA A 143 -6.22 10.87 22.73
CA ALA A 143 -7.46 11.41 23.28
C ALA A 143 -7.24 12.02 24.67
N ASP A 144 -6.37 11.43 25.48
CA ASP A 144 -6.01 11.93 26.80
C ASP A 144 -5.16 13.20 26.73
N GLU A 145 -4.24 13.34 25.77
CA GLU A 145 -3.48 14.59 25.57
C GLU A 145 -4.36 15.75 25.08
N VAL A 146 -5.39 15.50 24.29
CA VAL A 146 -6.32 16.55 23.80
C VAL A 146 -7.28 17.03 24.89
N CYS A 147 -7.61 16.19 25.88
CA CYS A 147 -8.51 16.56 26.98
C CYS A 147 -7.90 17.48 28.02
N TYR A 148 -6.56 17.66 28.06
CA TYR A 148 -5.91 18.49 29.08
C TYR A 148 -5.63 19.95 28.71
N THR A 149 -6.02 20.40 27.52
CA THR A 149 -5.95 21.82 27.14
C THR A 149 -7.36 22.40 27.02
N GLU A 150 -7.83 23.03 28.10
CA GLU A 150 -9.15 23.72 28.17
C GLU A 150 -9.30 24.91 27.18
N GLU A 151 -8.33 25.15 26.30
CA GLU A 151 -8.35 26.25 25.33
C GLU A 151 -8.79 25.88 23.92
N ASN A 152 -9.16 24.60 23.63
CA ASN A 152 -9.44 24.16 22.26
C ASN A 152 -10.89 23.72 22.00
N THR A 153 -11.86 24.23 22.77
CA THR A 153 -13.30 23.95 22.53
C THR A 153 -13.84 24.53 21.22
N ALA A 154 -13.14 25.46 20.57
CA ALA A 154 -13.55 26.04 19.29
C ALA A 154 -13.23 25.13 18.08
N SER A 155 -12.34 24.16 18.22
CA SER A 155 -11.96 23.24 17.12
C SER A 155 -12.83 21.98 17.04
N MET A 156 -13.57 21.65 18.11
CA MET A 156 -14.42 20.45 18.13
C MET A 156 -15.77 20.64 17.42
N GLU A 157 -16.27 21.87 17.27
CA GLU A 157 -17.55 22.11 16.57
C GLU A 157 -17.47 21.93 15.05
N CYS A 158 -16.30 21.98 14.44
CA CYS A 158 -16.12 21.76 13.00
C CYS A 158 -16.11 20.27 12.58
N ILE A 159 -15.99 19.33 13.52
CA ILE A 159 -15.84 17.89 13.23
C ILE A 159 -17.17 17.14 13.26
N ALA A 160 -18.22 17.74 13.82
CA ALA A 160 -19.50 17.07 14.09
C ALA A 160 -20.47 16.99 12.88
N ASN A 161 -20.10 17.47 11.70
CA ASN A 161 -21.06 17.60 10.58
C ASN A 161 -20.69 16.82 9.30
N ASP A 162 -19.66 15.97 9.32
CA ASP A 162 -19.35 15.13 8.16
C ASP A 162 -19.61 13.65 8.49
N LYS A 163 -20.43 13.01 7.69
CA LYS A 163 -21.03 11.69 7.94
C LYS A 163 -20.09 10.50 7.86
N ASP A 164 -18.79 10.71 7.68
CA ASP A 164 -17.76 9.69 7.80
C ASP A 164 -16.48 10.34 8.36
N PRO A 165 -16.19 10.22 9.67
CA PRO A 165 -14.93 10.67 10.21
C PRO A 165 -13.81 9.73 9.77
N VAL A 166 -13.23 9.97 8.59
CA VAL A 166 -11.93 9.41 8.23
C VAL A 166 -10.91 10.10 9.14
N TYR A 167 -10.60 9.49 10.27
CA TYR A 167 -9.52 9.92 11.12
C TYR A 167 -8.21 9.65 10.40
N VAL A 168 -7.61 10.69 9.84
CA VAL A 168 -6.33 10.64 9.13
C VAL A 168 -5.31 11.42 9.99
N PRO A 169 -4.43 10.74 10.74
CA PRO A 169 -3.51 11.38 11.69
C PRO A 169 -2.65 12.49 11.07
N TRP A 170 -2.35 12.42 9.76
CA TRP A 170 -1.51 13.40 9.06
C TRP A 170 -2.18 14.76 8.78
N LYS A 171 -3.49 14.90 8.93
CA LYS A 171 -4.13 16.22 8.77
C LYS A 171 -3.82 17.19 9.90
N TYR A 172 -3.26 16.73 11.02
CA TYR A 172 -2.95 17.55 12.19
C TYR A 172 -1.48 17.96 12.31
N THR A 173 -0.59 17.56 11.40
CA THR A 173 0.82 17.95 11.44
C THR A 173 1.14 19.20 10.62
N SER A 174 0.14 19.91 10.09
CA SER A 174 0.31 21.16 9.33
C SER A 174 -0.38 22.32 10.04
N CYS A 175 0.09 22.67 11.23
CA CYS A 175 -0.07 24.04 11.75
C CYS A 175 1.32 24.62 12.06
N PRO A 176 1.56 25.89 11.67
CA PRO A 176 2.86 26.55 11.70
C PRO A 176 3.41 26.76 13.10
#